data_20d2d76f850a5711783fc956661d7b7b
#
_entry.id   20d2d76f850a5711783fc956661d7b7b
#
_cell.length_a   1.000
_cell.length_b   1.000
_cell.length_c   1.000
_cell.angle_alpha   90.00
_cell.angle_beta   90.00
_cell.angle_gamma   90.00
#
_symmetry.space_group_name_H-M   'P 1'
#
loop_
_entity.id
_entity.type
_entity.pdbx_description
1 polymer ?
#
loop_
_entity_poly.entity_id
_entity_poly.type
_entity_poly.pdbx_seq_one_letter_code
_entity_poly.pdbx_strand_id
1 'polypeptide(L)'
;MRDTLYANVPFQLSEMPHRYGPNVHLVGNPFLLSQLARLCAKGTVQPEINRLVAVLYADLVKAVINAEFPRKRVAIPTRMIDHTPQGIYQGEVIDPDVRAVTVNIARAGTLPSQVAYDLLNTTVDPGLVRQDHILMSRMIDAKDAVVGSNIGGTKIGGDIDNAFVLFPDPMGATGGTLCTAVSMYKEKVPGTPRRILSLNLIITPEFLRRVSREHPDVV
;
A
#
# COMPACT_ATOMS: atom_id res chain seq x y z
N MET A 1 30.23 13.80 -23.70
CA MET A 1 30.11 13.14 -22.37
C MET A 1 28.65 12.74 -22.20
N ARG A 2 28.34 11.48 -21.93
CA ARG A 2 26.98 11.06 -21.60
C ARG A 2 26.82 11.09 -20.09
N ASP A 3 25.88 11.86 -19.57
CA ASP A 3 25.47 11.74 -18.20
C ASP A 3 24.48 10.57 -18.09
N THR A 4 24.89 9.50 -17.40
CA THR A 4 24.09 8.28 -17.19
C THR A 4 23.68 8.11 -15.73
N LEU A 5 23.96 9.10 -14.85
CA LEU A 5 23.66 9.01 -13.43
C LEU A 5 22.16 8.84 -13.15
N TYR A 6 21.31 9.46 -13.99
CA TYR A 6 19.85 9.32 -13.88
C TYR A 6 19.35 7.87 -14.11
N ALA A 7 20.15 7.05 -14.80
CA ALA A 7 19.76 5.68 -15.15
C ALA A 7 19.80 4.70 -13.96
N ASN A 8 20.34 5.12 -12.84
CA ASN A 8 20.53 4.27 -11.65
C ASN A 8 20.50 5.11 -10.37
N VAL A 9 19.39 5.82 -10.16
CA VAL A 9 19.20 6.65 -8.97
C VAL A 9 18.77 5.75 -7.79
N PRO A 10 19.54 5.68 -6.69
CA PRO A 10 19.12 4.93 -5.51
C PRO A 10 17.91 5.62 -4.87
N PHE A 11 16.91 4.82 -4.51
CA PHE A 11 15.79 5.28 -3.71
C PHE A 11 16.13 5.13 -2.23
N GLN A 12 15.89 6.19 -1.47
CA GLN A 12 15.95 6.18 -0.02
C GLN A 12 14.59 6.63 0.52
N LEU A 13 13.95 5.77 1.31
CA LEU A 13 12.69 6.10 1.96
C LEU A 13 12.91 7.20 3.00
N SER A 14 12.06 8.21 2.98
CA SER A 14 12.06 9.25 4.03
C SER A 14 11.33 8.71 5.25
N GLU A 15 12.07 8.26 6.23
CA GLU A 15 11.59 7.62 7.44
C GLU A 15 11.92 8.40 8.70
N MET A 16 11.00 8.38 9.66
CA MET A 16 11.26 8.84 11.02
C MET A 16 11.90 7.72 11.84
N PRO A 17 12.95 8.01 12.64
CA PRO A 17 13.57 7.01 13.51
C PRO A 17 12.56 6.42 14.51
N HIS A 18 12.56 5.09 14.67
CA HIS A 18 11.69 4.39 15.60
C HIS A 18 12.32 3.09 16.12
N ARG A 19 11.64 2.38 17.05
CA ARG A 19 12.11 1.14 17.68
C ARG A 19 11.09 -0.01 17.55
N TYR A 20 10.22 0.03 16.54
CA TYR A 20 9.14 -0.96 16.38
C TYR A 20 9.54 -2.21 15.59
N GLY A 21 10.79 -2.28 15.15
CA GLY A 21 11.33 -3.42 14.38
C GLY A 21 11.47 -3.15 12.88
N PRO A 22 12.12 -4.08 12.15
CA PRO A 22 12.54 -3.86 10.76
C PRO A 22 11.38 -3.89 9.74
N ASN A 23 10.21 -4.42 10.12
CA ASN A 23 9.03 -4.48 9.26
C ASN A 23 8.06 -3.32 9.51
N VAL A 24 8.48 -2.28 10.25
CA VAL A 24 7.66 -1.08 10.49
C VAL A 24 8.38 0.11 9.87
N HIS A 25 7.68 0.90 9.07
CA HIS A 25 8.21 2.06 8.38
C HIS A 25 7.34 3.29 8.67
N LEU A 26 7.87 4.25 9.40
CA LEU A 26 7.17 5.51 9.68
C LEU A 26 7.56 6.55 8.62
N VAL A 27 6.88 6.48 7.48
CA VAL A 27 7.14 7.37 6.35
C VAL A 27 6.67 8.79 6.66
N GLY A 28 7.53 9.77 6.41
CA GLY A 28 7.20 11.16 6.67
C GLY A 28 8.07 12.13 5.90
N ASN A 29 7.42 13.16 5.38
CA ASN A 29 8.07 14.34 4.82
C ASN A 29 7.19 15.57 5.11
N PRO A 30 7.71 16.80 4.99
CA PRO A 30 6.97 18.02 5.35
C PRO A 30 5.63 18.17 4.63
N PHE A 31 5.53 17.75 3.37
CA PHE A 31 4.28 17.80 2.62
C PHE A 31 3.24 16.86 3.20
N LEU A 32 3.59 15.58 3.40
CA LEU A 32 2.68 14.59 3.97
C LEU A 32 2.22 14.96 5.39
N LEU A 33 3.16 15.37 6.25
CA LEU A 33 2.82 15.80 7.62
C LEU A 33 1.86 17.00 7.62
N SER A 34 2.02 17.93 6.68
CA SER A 34 1.08 19.05 6.52
C SER A 34 -0.32 18.59 6.10
N GLN A 35 -0.43 17.63 5.15
CA GLN A 35 -1.72 17.08 4.74
C GLN A 35 -2.35 16.25 5.87
N LEU A 36 -1.56 15.47 6.59
CA LEU A 36 -2.03 14.67 7.72
C LEU A 36 -2.54 15.56 8.86
N ALA A 37 -1.83 16.64 9.18
CA ALA A 37 -2.28 17.61 10.18
C ALA A 37 -3.63 18.23 9.80
N ARG A 38 -3.82 18.58 8.51
CA ARG A 38 -5.11 19.05 8.00
C ARG A 38 -6.19 17.98 8.10
N LEU A 39 -5.90 16.74 7.74
CA LEU A 39 -6.85 15.63 7.86
C LEU A 39 -7.32 15.44 9.31
N CYS A 40 -6.41 15.55 10.27
CA CYS A 40 -6.68 15.37 11.70
C CYS A 40 -7.29 16.61 12.37
N ALA A 41 -7.38 17.75 11.70
CA ALA A 41 -7.92 18.97 12.30
C ALA A 41 -9.42 18.83 12.59
N LYS A 42 -9.86 19.30 13.76
CA LYS A 42 -11.25 19.18 14.25
C LYS A 42 -12.31 19.72 13.27
N GLY A 43 -11.95 20.71 12.47
CA GLY A 43 -12.88 21.35 11.53
C GLY A 43 -12.90 20.72 10.13
N THR A 44 -12.09 19.70 9.87
CA THR A 44 -12.01 19.07 8.55
C THR A 44 -13.20 18.14 8.34
N VAL A 45 -13.97 18.40 7.30
CA VAL A 45 -15.18 17.63 6.94
C VAL A 45 -15.15 17.23 5.47
N GLN A 46 -16.11 16.41 5.03
CA GLN A 46 -16.29 16.09 3.62
C GLN A 46 -16.65 17.37 2.80
N PRO A 47 -16.16 17.48 1.56
CA PRO A 47 -15.39 16.52 0.77
C PRO A 47 -13.86 16.58 0.99
N GLU A 48 -13.39 17.46 1.87
CA GLU A 48 -11.95 17.66 2.11
C GLU A 48 -11.27 16.42 2.66
N ILE A 49 -11.92 15.66 3.55
CA ILE A 49 -11.42 14.40 4.08
C ILE A 49 -11.02 13.45 2.94
N ASN A 50 -11.91 13.23 1.96
CA ASN A 50 -11.63 12.33 0.85
C ASN A 50 -10.47 12.82 -0.02
N ARG A 51 -10.35 14.12 -0.24
CA ARG A 51 -9.25 14.72 -1.01
C ARG A 51 -7.90 14.48 -0.31
N LEU A 52 -7.84 14.72 0.99
CA LEU A 52 -6.64 14.54 1.80
C LEU A 52 -6.24 13.06 1.87
N VAL A 53 -7.20 12.16 2.09
CA VAL A 53 -6.97 10.71 2.08
C VAL A 53 -6.41 10.26 0.74
N ALA A 54 -6.97 10.72 -0.38
CA ALA A 54 -6.47 10.36 -1.71
C ALA A 54 -5.03 10.85 -1.94
N VAL A 55 -4.70 12.08 -1.55
CA VAL A 55 -3.34 12.64 -1.67
C VAL A 55 -2.35 11.85 -0.81
N LEU A 56 -2.69 11.58 0.44
CA LEU A 56 -1.84 10.86 1.38
C LEU A 56 -1.58 9.41 0.91
N TYR A 57 -2.62 8.72 0.43
CA TYR A 57 -2.45 7.36 -0.10
C TYR A 57 -1.70 7.32 -1.42
N ALA A 58 -1.87 8.30 -2.29
CA ALA A 58 -1.10 8.38 -3.52
C ALA A 58 0.41 8.45 -3.23
N ASP A 59 0.81 9.17 -2.20
CA ASP A 59 2.22 9.29 -1.82
C ASP A 59 2.72 8.06 -1.05
N LEU A 60 1.92 7.53 -0.14
CA LEU A 60 2.26 6.31 0.62
C LEU A 60 2.42 5.09 -0.31
N VAL A 61 1.52 4.91 -1.28
CA VAL A 61 1.62 3.81 -2.27
C VAL A 61 2.85 3.98 -3.16
N LYS A 62 3.18 5.20 -3.59
CA LYS A 62 4.44 5.46 -4.31
C LYS A 62 5.68 5.11 -3.47
N ALA A 63 5.66 5.43 -2.18
CA ALA A 63 6.75 5.07 -1.28
C ALA A 63 6.93 3.54 -1.21
N VAL A 64 5.83 2.79 -1.07
CA VAL A 64 5.82 1.32 -1.06
C VAL A 64 6.33 0.74 -2.39
N ILE A 65 5.83 1.22 -3.52
CA ILE A 65 6.27 0.76 -4.84
C ILE A 65 7.78 0.96 -4.99
N ASN A 66 8.27 2.13 -4.61
CA ASN A 66 9.69 2.46 -4.73
C ASN A 66 10.59 1.64 -3.79
N ALA A 67 10.10 1.29 -2.60
CA ALA A 67 10.86 0.54 -1.59
C ALA A 67 10.83 -0.98 -1.81
N GLU A 68 9.68 -1.52 -2.20
CA GLU A 68 9.43 -2.96 -2.15
C GLU A 68 9.41 -3.64 -3.53
N PHE A 69 9.03 -2.90 -4.60
CA PHE A 69 8.91 -3.53 -5.91
C PHE A 69 10.26 -3.71 -6.58
N PRO A 70 10.48 -4.86 -7.26
CA PRO A 70 11.70 -5.08 -8.02
C PRO A 70 11.84 -4.10 -9.17
N ARG A 71 13.08 -3.87 -9.58
CA ARG A 71 13.41 -3.04 -10.72
C ARG A 71 13.93 -3.91 -11.85
N LYS A 72 13.69 -3.45 -13.07
CA LYS A 72 14.14 -4.11 -14.31
C LYS A 72 14.90 -3.10 -15.16
N ARG A 73 16.04 -3.52 -15.66
CA ARG A 73 16.82 -2.70 -16.60
C ARG A 73 16.21 -2.79 -17.99
N VAL A 74 15.95 -1.64 -18.58
CA VAL A 74 15.28 -1.52 -19.89
C VAL A 74 16.05 -0.61 -20.83
N ALA A 75 15.83 -0.82 -22.15
CA ALA A 75 16.23 0.06 -23.21
C ALA A 75 14.98 0.43 -24.01
N ILE A 76 14.49 1.66 -23.84
CA ILE A 76 13.22 2.11 -24.43
C ILE A 76 13.52 3.17 -25.48
N PRO A 77 13.15 2.97 -26.75
CA PRO A 77 13.20 4.03 -27.76
C PRO A 77 12.33 5.21 -27.33
N THR A 78 12.93 6.38 -27.28
CA THR A 78 12.20 7.62 -27.01
C THR A 78 11.66 8.23 -28.31
N ARG A 79 10.86 9.30 -28.23
CA ARG A 79 10.39 10.04 -29.39
C ARG A 79 11.52 10.63 -30.24
N MET A 80 12.75 10.71 -29.68
CA MET A 80 13.91 11.23 -30.36
C MET A 80 14.62 10.18 -31.25
N ILE A 81 14.22 8.90 -31.22
CA ILE A 81 14.87 7.81 -31.96
C ILE A 81 14.87 8.07 -33.45
N ASP A 82 13.81 8.69 -33.98
CA ASP A 82 13.69 9.03 -35.39
C ASP A 82 14.64 10.15 -35.82
N HIS A 83 15.18 10.91 -34.89
CA HIS A 83 16.08 12.04 -35.13
C HIS A 83 17.54 11.74 -34.77
N THR A 84 17.74 10.80 -33.85
CA THR A 84 19.10 10.41 -33.42
C THR A 84 19.13 8.98 -32.90
N PRO A 85 20.12 8.15 -33.26
CA PRO A 85 20.32 6.81 -32.73
C PRO A 85 20.55 6.80 -31.20
N GLN A 86 20.82 7.95 -30.60
CA GLN A 86 21.00 8.12 -29.15
C GLN A 86 19.68 8.33 -28.42
N GLY A 87 18.54 8.41 -29.13
CA GLY A 87 17.21 8.59 -28.60
C GLY A 87 16.66 7.34 -27.90
N ILE A 88 17.48 6.68 -27.05
CA ILE A 88 17.11 5.48 -26.28
C ILE A 88 17.31 5.78 -24.80
N TYR A 89 16.25 5.63 -23.99
CA TYR A 89 16.37 5.57 -22.55
C TYR A 89 16.99 4.22 -22.16
N GLN A 90 18.08 4.25 -21.41
CA GLN A 90 18.69 3.05 -20.84
C GLN A 90 18.82 3.23 -19.32
N GLY A 91 18.06 2.47 -18.56
CA GLY A 91 18.04 2.61 -17.10
C GLY A 91 17.16 1.59 -16.42
N GLU A 92 16.99 1.76 -15.11
CA GLU A 92 16.09 0.94 -14.31
C GLU A 92 14.71 1.58 -14.22
N VAL A 93 13.69 0.75 -14.32
CA VAL A 93 12.27 1.09 -14.09
C VAL A 93 11.71 0.07 -13.08
N ILE A 94 10.57 0.37 -12.49
CA ILE A 94 9.80 -0.66 -11.76
C ILE A 94 9.50 -1.79 -12.73
N ASP A 95 9.69 -3.03 -12.30
CA ASP A 95 9.42 -4.20 -13.14
C ASP A 95 7.92 -4.26 -13.47
N PRO A 96 7.52 -4.14 -14.75
CA PRO A 96 6.12 -4.20 -15.14
C PRO A 96 5.48 -5.58 -14.94
N ASP A 97 6.29 -6.63 -14.78
CA ASP A 97 5.80 -8.01 -14.63
C ASP A 97 5.43 -8.36 -13.18
N VAL A 98 5.34 -7.36 -12.28
CA VAL A 98 4.96 -7.55 -10.88
C VAL A 98 3.47 -7.82 -10.75
N ARG A 99 3.11 -8.90 -10.05
CA ARG A 99 1.74 -9.16 -9.61
C ARG A 99 1.43 -8.34 -8.34
N ALA A 100 0.34 -7.61 -8.35
CA ALA A 100 -0.08 -6.80 -7.22
C ALA A 100 -1.58 -6.92 -6.94
N VAL A 101 -1.92 -7.02 -5.67
CA VAL A 101 -3.32 -7.08 -5.21
C VAL A 101 -3.52 -6.04 -4.13
N THR A 102 -4.50 -5.17 -4.31
CA THR A 102 -4.95 -4.27 -3.24
C THR A 102 -6.22 -4.82 -2.62
N VAL A 103 -6.29 -4.89 -1.29
CA VAL A 103 -7.40 -5.49 -0.56
C VAL A 103 -8.19 -4.40 0.14
N ASN A 104 -9.41 -4.18 -0.31
CA ASN A 104 -10.36 -3.28 0.34
C ASN A 104 -10.99 -3.93 1.56
N ILE A 105 -10.67 -3.44 2.76
CA ILE A 105 -11.44 -3.74 3.96
C ILE A 105 -12.54 -2.68 4.07
N ALA A 106 -13.73 -3.01 3.57
CA ALA A 106 -14.83 -2.07 3.51
C ALA A 106 -15.38 -1.76 4.95
N ARG A 107 -15.68 -0.51 5.24
CA ARG A 107 -15.79 0.67 4.35
C ARG A 107 -14.53 1.55 4.33
N ALA A 108 -13.76 1.61 5.43
CA ALA A 108 -12.66 2.58 5.58
C ALA A 108 -11.58 2.40 4.48
N GLY A 109 -11.30 1.18 4.05
CA GLY A 109 -10.36 0.86 3.00
C GLY A 109 -10.83 1.14 1.57
N THR A 110 -12.08 1.56 1.34
CA THR A 110 -12.64 1.67 -0.02
C THR A 110 -11.90 2.70 -0.88
N LEU A 111 -11.81 3.95 -0.42
CA LEU A 111 -11.06 4.98 -1.15
C LEU A 111 -9.55 4.70 -1.18
N PRO A 112 -8.90 4.33 -0.07
CA PRO A 112 -7.50 3.94 -0.06
C PRO A 112 -7.13 2.84 -1.06
N SER A 113 -7.90 1.76 -1.09
CA SER A 113 -7.62 0.64 -2.00
C SER A 113 -7.88 1.01 -3.46
N GLN A 114 -8.84 1.91 -3.75
CA GLN A 114 -9.03 2.43 -5.10
C GLN A 114 -7.85 3.26 -5.56
N VAL A 115 -7.34 4.17 -4.71
CA VAL A 115 -6.14 4.96 -5.03
C VAL A 115 -4.94 4.05 -5.29
N ALA A 116 -4.77 3.01 -4.47
CA ALA A 116 -3.70 2.02 -4.67
C ALA A 116 -3.88 1.28 -6.00
N TYR A 117 -5.10 0.82 -6.32
CA TYR A 117 -5.42 0.14 -7.56
C TYR A 117 -5.09 0.99 -8.79
N ASP A 118 -5.50 2.25 -8.79
CA ASP A 118 -5.27 3.18 -9.90
C ASP A 118 -3.76 3.41 -10.12
N LEU A 119 -2.99 3.62 -9.05
CA LEU A 119 -1.53 3.79 -9.14
C LEU A 119 -0.81 2.52 -9.62
N LEU A 120 -1.21 1.36 -9.12
CA LEU A 120 -0.63 0.08 -9.55
C LEU A 120 -0.85 -0.13 -11.05
N ASN A 121 -2.05 0.14 -11.56
CA ASN A 121 -2.36 0.03 -13.00
C ASN A 121 -1.56 1.00 -13.90
N THR A 122 -1.03 2.07 -13.35
CA THR A 122 -0.13 2.98 -14.09
C THR A 122 1.34 2.58 -13.99
N THR A 123 1.67 1.65 -13.10
CA THR A 123 3.06 1.32 -12.77
C THR A 123 3.49 -0.04 -13.32
N VAL A 124 2.62 -1.03 -13.24
CA VAL A 124 2.85 -2.41 -13.71
C VAL A 124 1.79 -2.80 -14.74
N ASP A 125 1.94 -3.97 -15.37
CA ASP A 125 0.94 -4.46 -16.34
C ASP A 125 -0.45 -4.56 -15.68
N PRO A 126 -1.47 -3.85 -16.19
CA PRO A 126 -2.83 -3.92 -15.64
C PRO A 126 -3.43 -5.32 -15.57
N GLY A 127 -3.00 -6.23 -16.44
CA GLY A 127 -3.41 -7.65 -16.39
C GLY A 127 -2.90 -8.40 -15.15
N LEU A 128 -1.93 -7.83 -14.43
CA LEU A 128 -1.33 -8.39 -13.21
C LEU A 128 -1.81 -7.68 -11.94
N VAL A 129 -2.70 -6.70 -12.07
CA VAL A 129 -3.25 -5.93 -10.95
C VAL A 129 -4.68 -6.34 -10.66
N ARG A 130 -4.99 -6.54 -9.38
CA ARG A 130 -6.33 -6.90 -8.92
C ARG A 130 -6.72 -6.12 -7.67
N GLN A 131 -8.02 -5.86 -7.54
CA GLN A 131 -8.61 -5.35 -6.31
C GLN A 131 -9.57 -6.39 -5.72
N ASP A 132 -9.28 -6.85 -4.51
CA ASP A 132 -10.14 -7.75 -3.74
C ASP A 132 -10.91 -6.99 -2.66
N HIS A 133 -12.04 -7.53 -2.21
CA HIS A 133 -12.91 -6.87 -1.24
C HIS A 133 -13.26 -7.80 -0.09
N ILE A 134 -13.18 -7.26 1.12
CA ILE A 134 -13.60 -7.91 2.37
C ILE A 134 -14.62 -7.01 3.05
N LEU A 135 -15.82 -7.50 3.27
CA LEU A 135 -16.85 -6.82 4.04
C LEU A 135 -16.71 -7.21 5.50
N MET A 136 -16.28 -6.27 6.33
CA MET A 136 -16.10 -6.49 7.76
C MET A 136 -17.10 -5.69 8.58
N SER A 137 -17.61 -6.32 9.63
CA SER A 137 -18.42 -5.69 10.67
C SER A 137 -17.75 -5.87 12.05
N ARG A 138 -17.88 -4.87 12.89
CA ARG A 138 -17.46 -4.99 14.29
C ARG A 138 -18.51 -5.79 15.05
N MET A 139 -18.05 -6.72 15.88
CA MET A 139 -18.88 -7.37 16.89
C MET A 139 -18.84 -6.50 18.14
N ILE A 140 -20.02 -6.10 18.61
CA ILE A 140 -20.18 -5.35 19.86
C ILE A 140 -20.88 -6.24 20.90
N ASP A 141 -20.51 -6.11 22.14
CA ASP A 141 -21.20 -6.76 23.25
C ASP A 141 -22.44 -5.96 23.71
N ALA A 142 -23.12 -6.47 24.74
CA ALA A 142 -24.30 -5.81 25.31
C ALA A 142 -24.02 -4.44 25.97
N LYS A 143 -22.74 -4.04 26.06
CA LYS A 143 -22.28 -2.75 26.62
C LYS A 143 -21.66 -1.84 25.55
N ASP A 144 -21.94 -2.11 24.26
CA ASP A 144 -21.36 -1.41 23.09
C ASP A 144 -19.83 -1.48 23.01
N ALA A 145 -19.17 -2.38 23.72
CA ALA A 145 -17.73 -2.59 23.61
C ALA A 145 -17.42 -3.49 22.40
N VAL A 146 -16.39 -3.12 21.62
CA VAL A 146 -15.94 -3.92 20.47
C VAL A 146 -15.23 -5.18 20.97
N VAL A 147 -15.87 -6.33 20.79
CA VAL A 147 -15.34 -7.64 21.21
C VAL A 147 -14.67 -8.44 20.10
N GLY A 148 -14.78 -7.97 18.84
CA GLY A 148 -14.17 -8.64 17.70
C GLY A 148 -14.57 -8.03 16.36
N SER A 149 -14.14 -8.72 15.29
CA SER A 149 -14.51 -8.41 13.91
C SER A 149 -15.08 -9.67 13.25
N ASN A 150 -16.15 -9.54 12.47
CA ASN A 150 -16.75 -10.61 11.71
C ASN A 150 -16.66 -10.29 10.21
N ILE A 151 -16.36 -11.30 9.40
CA ILE A 151 -16.36 -11.20 7.94
C ILE A 151 -17.76 -11.55 7.43
N GLY A 152 -18.47 -10.54 6.93
CA GLY A 152 -19.80 -10.68 6.38
C GLY A 152 -19.81 -11.14 4.92
N GLY A 153 -18.69 -11.01 4.20
CA GLY A 153 -18.56 -11.43 2.81
C GLY A 153 -17.21 -11.04 2.21
N THR A 154 -16.87 -11.73 1.11
CA THR A 154 -15.64 -11.46 0.37
C THR A 154 -15.89 -11.54 -1.14
N LYS A 155 -15.11 -10.76 -1.91
CA LYS A 155 -14.98 -10.90 -3.35
C LYS A 155 -13.48 -10.94 -3.68
N ILE A 156 -12.98 -12.13 -3.98
CA ILE A 156 -11.57 -12.43 -4.23
C ILE A 156 -11.45 -13.00 -5.64
N GLY A 157 -10.55 -12.44 -6.43
CA GLY A 157 -10.46 -12.70 -7.87
C GLY A 157 -9.48 -13.79 -8.29
N GLY A 158 -8.85 -14.52 -7.37
CA GLY A 158 -7.90 -15.59 -7.72
C GLY A 158 -6.81 -15.83 -6.68
N ASP A 159 -5.69 -16.45 -7.09
CA ASP A 159 -4.54 -16.73 -6.24
C ASP A 159 -3.67 -15.48 -5.97
N ILE A 160 -2.77 -15.60 -4.99
CA ILE A 160 -1.80 -14.56 -4.61
C ILE A 160 -0.35 -15.00 -4.78
N ASP A 161 -0.13 -16.04 -5.57
CA ASP A 161 1.22 -16.59 -5.72
C ASP A 161 2.19 -15.54 -6.27
N ASN A 162 3.31 -15.34 -5.58
CA ASN A 162 4.32 -14.33 -5.86
C ASN A 162 3.79 -12.88 -5.99
N ALA A 163 2.62 -12.57 -5.45
CA ALA A 163 2.03 -11.24 -5.51
C ALA A 163 2.44 -10.36 -4.32
N PHE A 164 2.50 -9.05 -4.55
CA PHE A 164 2.47 -8.05 -3.49
C PHE A 164 1.03 -7.80 -3.09
N VAL A 165 0.69 -8.05 -1.84
CA VAL A 165 -0.67 -7.89 -1.30
C VAL A 165 -0.71 -6.68 -0.38
N LEU A 166 -1.44 -5.65 -0.76
CA LEU A 166 -1.54 -4.39 -0.05
C LEU A 166 -2.89 -4.29 0.69
N PHE A 167 -2.86 -3.99 1.98
CA PHE A 167 -4.02 -3.70 2.82
C PHE A 167 -4.05 -2.22 3.20
N PRO A 168 -4.62 -1.34 2.37
CA PRO A 168 -4.75 0.08 2.68
C PRO A 168 -5.94 0.29 3.64
N ASP A 169 -5.65 0.65 4.89
CA ASP A 169 -6.64 0.98 5.92
C ASP A 169 -6.20 2.24 6.68
N PRO A 170 -6.96 3.35 6.67
CA PRO A 170 -6.50 4.63 7.19
C PRO A 170 -6.13 4.63 8.67
N MET A 171 -6.81 3.81 9.49
CA MET A 171 -6.72 3.88 10.94
C MET A 171 -6.43 2.53 11.58
N GLY A 172 -5.18 2.32 11.96
CA GLY A 172 -4.74 1.18 12.74
C GLY A 172 -4.88 1.41 14.26
N ALA A 173 -6.06 1.16 14.83
CA ALA A 173 -6.30 1.33 16.28
C ALA A 173 -5.85 0.10 17.09
N THR A 174 -6.65 -0.98 17.13
CA THR A 174 -6.35 -2.20 17.90
C THR A 174 -5.70 -3.31 17.09
N GLY A 175 -5.66 -3.18 15.76
CA GLY A 175 -5.14 -4.20 14.85
C GLY A 175 -6.07 -5.39 14.59
N GLY A 176 -7.19 -5.51 15.33
CA GLY A 176 -8.06 -6.68 15.22
C GLY A 176 -8.64 -6.91 13.83
N THR A 177 -9.12 -5.86 13.19
CA THR A 177 -9.69 -5.92 11.84
C THR A 177 -8.65 -6.38 10.82
N LEU A 178 -7.46 -5.79 10.85
CA LEU A 178 -6.38 -6.17 9.95
C LEU A 178 -5.93 -7.61 10.19
N CYS A 179 -5.66 -8.00 11.44
CA CYS A 179 -5.24 -9.37 11.76
C CYS A 179 -6.27 -10.40 11.29
N THR A 180 -7.56 -10.17 11.52
CA THR A 180 -8.63 -11.04 11.04
C THR A 180 -8.64 -11.12 9.51
N ALA A 181 -8.49 -10.00 8.81
CA ALA A 181 -8.46 -9.98 7.35
C ALA A 181 -7.24 -10.71 6.79
N VAL A 182 -6.05 -10.47 7.34
CA VAL A 182 -4.80 -11.13 6.93
C VAL A 182 -4.85 -12.63 7.20
N SER A 183 -5.33 -13.06 8.38
CA SER A 183 -5.52 -14.49 8.70
C SER A 183 -6.41 -15.17 7.68
N MET A 184 -7.60 -14.61 7.45
CA MET A 184 -8.54 -15.16 6.47
C MET A 184 -7.93 -15.22 5.06
N TYR A 185 -7.20 -14.17 4.68
CA TYR A 185 -6.57 -14.08 3.37
C TYR A 185 -5.51 -15.16 3.19
N LYS A 186 -4.64 -15.37 4.19
CA LYS A 186 -3.64 -16.45 4.19
C LYS A 186 -4.24 -17.85 4.21
N GLU A 187 -5.38 -18.03 4.90
CA GLU A 187 -6.03 -19.34 5.03
C GLU A 187 -6.85 -19.73 3.80
N LYS A 188 -7.52 -18.76 3.17
CA LYS A 188 -8.54 -19.04 2.14
C LYS A 188 -8.12 -18.71 0.73
N VAL A 189 -7.13 -17.85 0.54
CA VAL A 189 -6.67 -17.45 -0.80
C VAL A 189 -5.49 -18.32 -1.19
N PRO A 190 -5.56 -19.05 -2.33
CA PRO A 190 -4.47 -19.90 -2.77
C PRO A 190 -3.20 -19.12 -3.10
N GLY A 191 -2.05 -19.79 -2.95
CA GLY A 191 -0.72 -19.25 -3.30
C GLY A 191 0.03 -18.65 -2.12
N THR A 192 1.31 -18.36 -2.35
CA THR A 192 2.21 -17.73 -1.38
C THR A 192 2.54 -16.32 -1.85
N PRO A 193 2.12 -15.27 -1.12
CA PRO A 193 2.43 -13.92 -1.51
C PRO A 193 3.93 -13.65 -1.36
N ARG A 194 4.47 -12.81 -2.22
CA ARG A 194 5.85 -12.32 -2.10
C ARG A 194 6.02 -11.40 -0.90
N ARG A 195 5.03 -10.53 -0.66
CA ARG A 195 4.95 -9.62 0.48
C ARG A 195 3.50 -9.35 0.84
N ILE A 196 3.23 -9.16 2.12
CA ILE A 196 1.97 -8.58 2.63
C ILE A 196 2.32 -7.24 3.27
N LEU A 197 1.62 -6.20 2.86
CA LEU A 197 1.90 -4.82 3.22
C LEU A 197 0.65 -4.16 3.80
N SER A 198 0.74 -3.59 5.00
CA SER A 198 -0.33 -2.80 5.62
C SER A 198 -0.01 -1.31 5.47
N LEU A 199 -0.90 -0.56 4.84
CA LEU A 199 -0.71 0.85 4.56
C LEU A 199 -1.70 1.69 5.38
N ASN A 200 -1.20 2.37 6.40
CA ASN A 200 -2.01 3.12 7.35
C ASN A 200 -1.57 4.58 7.42
N LEU A 201 -2.51 5.52 7.56
CA LEU A 201 -2.19 6.94 7.78
C LEU A 201 -1.88 7.22 9.26
N ILE A 202 -2.60 6.56 10.15
CA ILE A 202 -2.47 6.71 11.60
C ILE A 202 -2.50 5.33 12.24
N ILE A 203 -1.55 5.06 13.12
CA ILE A 203 -1.47 3.81 13.86
C ILE A 203 -1.22 4.06 15.35
N THR A 204 -1.65 3.14 16.19
CA THR A 204 -1.35 3.15 17.61
C THR A 204 -0.25 2.14 17.95
N PRO A 205 0.46 2.29 19.08
CA PRO A 205 1.38 1.27 19.57
C PRO A 205 0.71 -0.10 19.85
N GLU A 206 -0.58 -0.10 20.15
CA GLU A 206 -1.36 -1.34 20.34
C GLU A 206 -1.52 -2.10 19.03
N PHE A 207 -1.88 -1.37 17.95
CA PHE A 207 -1.94 -1.93 16.60
C PHE A 207 -0.62 -2.60 16.20
N LEU A 208 0.50 -1.89 16.35
CA LEU A 208 1.82 -2.41 15.99
C LEU A 208 2.17 -3.68 16.78
N ARG A 209 1.99 -3.66 18.12
CA ARG A 209 2.25 -4.83 18.95
C ARG A 209 1.42 -6.05 18.56
N ARG A 210 0.16 -5.83 18.21
CA ARG A 210 -0.73 -6.92 17.81
C ARG A 210 -0.35 -7.48 16.44
N VAL A 211 -0.21 -6.63 15.45
CA VAL A 211 0.14 -7.06 14.08
C VAL A 211 1.50 -7.78 14.06
N SER A 212 2.53 -7.21 14.72
CA SER A 212 3.86 -7.84 14.77
C SER A 212 3.86 -9.17 15.51
N ARG A 213 2.95 -9.39 16.46
CA ARG A 213 2.83 -10.67 17.17
C ARG A 213 2.06 -11.72 16.35
N GLU A 214 0.93 -11.34 15.74
CA GLU A 214 0.04 -12.27 15.04
C GLU A 214 0.49 -12.52 13.59
N HIS A 215 1.11 -11.52 12.97
CA HIS A 215 1.59 -11.56 11.58
C HIS A 215 2.97 -10.88 11.45
N PRO A 216 4.04 -11.52 11.96
CA PRO A 216 5.39 -10.94 11.96
C PRO A 216 5.98 -10.76 10.54
N ASP A 217 5.38 -11.35 9.53
CA ASP A 217 5.74 -11.26 8.12
C ASP A 217 5.04 -10.10 7.37
N VAL A 218 4.13 -9.37 8.02
CA VAL A 218 3.50 -8.16 7.48
C VAL A 218 4.41 -6.95 7.69
N VAL A 219 4.54 -6.16 6.63
CA VAL A 219 5.31 -4.90 6.61
C VAL A 219 4.36 -3.71 6.65
#